data_0bbf308b2c8cdb0af2758680d40d8b8f
#
_entry.id   0bbf308b2c8cdb0af2758680d40d8b8f
#
_cell.length_a   1.000
_cell.length_b   1.000
_cell.length_c   1.000
_cell.angle_alpha   90.00
_cell.angle_beta   90.00
_cell.angle_gamma   90.00
#
_symmetry.space_group_name_H-M   'P 1'
#
loop_
_entity.id
_entity.type
_entity.pdbx_description
1 polymer ?
#
loop_
_entity_poly.entity_id
_entity_poly.type
_entity_poly.pdbx_seq_one_letter_code
_entity_poly.pdbx_strand_id
1 'polypeptide(L)'
;HDITIVVLDNATTAMTGSQPHPGTGATLMGGFSAPISIQEVLSALGVKKITKANPLFADKAIEAAREAIDYDGPSAVIYESPCTKLTKAKPPVYFIANACAGCRKCVTTIGCPALGWSEVGHSIVINRAMCVGCGLCTDICEYGAITCPTRKRVRPALPPRSQRLHAEDGSLSRFPTPQELAEIEGGSDD
;
A
#
# COMPACT_ATOMS: atom_id res chain seq x y z
N HIS A 1 -0.07 22.25 19.70
CA HIS A 1 0.99 21.30 19.34
C HIS A 1 0.55 20.56 18.09
N ASP A 2 1.44 20.44 17.14
CA ASP A 2 1.21 19.74 15.89
C ASP A 2 1.43 18.23 16.13
N ILE A 3 0.34 17.49 16.11
CA ILE A 3 0.33 16.05 16.34
C ILE A 3 -0.46 15.41 15.21
N THR A 4 0.12 14.43 14.55
CA THR A 4 -0.58 13.57 13.59
C THR A 4 -0.85 12.20 14.19
N ILE A 5 -2.12 11.84 14.29
CA ILE A 5 -2.57 10.54 14.80
C ILE A 5 -2.72 9.59 13.61
N VAL A 6 -2.07 8.42 13.69
CA VAL A 6 -2.23 7.35 12.70
C VAL A 6 -3.10 6.25 13.30
N VAL A 7 -4.26 6.00 12.68
CA VAL A 7 -5.19 4.95 13.07
C VAL A 7 -5.15 3.84 12.03
N LEU A 8 -4.94 2.61 12.47
CA LEU A 8 -4.95 1.41 11.63
C LEU A 8 -6.26 0.64 11.90
N ASP A 9 -7.27 0.87 11.07
CA ASP A 9 -8.54 0.18 11.16
C ASP A 9 -8.54 -1.09 10.31
N ASN A 10 -8.43 -2.23 10.96
CA ASN A 10 -8.45 -3.55 10.33
C ASN A 10 -9.80 -4.27 10.48
N ALA A 11 -10.84 -3.57 10.92
CA ALA A 11 -12.21 -4.04 11.15
C ALA A 11 -12.33 -5.19 12.18
N THR A 12 -11.33 -5.39 13.04
CA THR A 12 -11.36 -6.42 14.10
C THR A 12 -10.24 -6.22 15.11
N THR A 13 -10.34 -6.84 16.27
CA THR A 13 -9.24 -6.97 17.22
C THR A 13 -8.41 -8.22 16.90
N ALA A 14 -7.65 -8.18 15.80
CA ALA A 14 -7.05 -9.36 15.16
C ALA A 14 -6.10 -10.17 16.06
N MET A 15 -5.28 -9.49 16.85
CA MET A 15 -4.22 -10.13 17.65
C MET A 15 -4.75 -11.06 18.73
N THR A 16 -5.92 -10.77 19.29
CA THR A 16 -6.52 -11.51 20.41
C THR A 16 -7.60 -12.50 19.97
N GLY A 17 -7.72 -12.78 18.68
CA GLY A 17 -8.64 -13.79 18.15
C GLY A 17 -9.79 -13.23 17.33
N SER A 18 -9.60 -12.05 16.74
CA SER A 18 -10.57 -11.43 15.82
C SER A 18 -11.92 -11.08 16.48
N GLN A 19 -11.87 -10.62 17.73
CA GLN A 19 -13.07 -10.18 18.41
C GLN A 19 -13.64 -8.89 17.79
N PRO A 20 -14.97 -8.71 17.86
CA PRO A 20 -15.59 -7.45 17.54
C PRO A 20 -15.18 -6.34 18.52
N HIS A 21 -15.28 -5.09 18.08
CA HIS A 21 -15.09 -3.89 18.88
C HIS A 21 -16.20 -2.88 18.55
N PRO A 22 -16.36 -1.78 19.29
CA PRO A 22 -17.48 -0.85 19.08
C PRO A 22 -17.59 -0.31 17.65
N GLY A 23 -16.49 -0.16 16.92
CA GLY A 23 -16.48 0.24 15.51
C GLY A 23 -17.02 -0.81 14.53
N THR A 24 -17.17 -2.08 14.94
CA THR A 24 -17.76 -3.13 14.10
C THR A 24 -19.30 -3.21 14.24
N GLY A 25 -19.86 -2.60 15.27
CA GLY A 25 -21.28 -2.70 15.61
C GLY A 25 -21.76 -4.04 16.15
N ALA A 26 -20.89 -5.06 16.21
CA ALA A 26 -21.25 -6.34 16.80
C ALA A 26 -21.14 -6.28 18.33
N THR A 27 -22.17 -6.79 19.03
CA THR A 27 -22.20 -6.83 20.49
C THR A 27 -21.73 -8.18 21.03
N LEU A 28 -21.29 -8.21 22.31
CA LEU A 28 -20.84 -9.43 22.96
C LEU A 28 -21.89 -10.54 22.96
N MET A 29 -23.17 -10.18 23.02
CA MET A 29 -24.29 -11.12 23.07
C MET A 29 -24.76 -11.58 21.69
N GLY A 30 -24.01 -11.30 20.62
CA GLY A 30 -24.33 -11.71 19.25
C GLY A 30 -25.34 -10.81 18.51
N GLY A 31 -25.75 -9.68 19.11
CA GLY A 31 -26.56 -8.68 18.44
C GLY A 31 -25.75 -7.67 17.67
N PHE A 32 -26.45 -6.69 17.05
CA PHE A 32 -25.83 -5.55 16.35
C PHE A 32 -26.36 -4.24 16.93
N SER A 33 -25.49 -3.26 17.00
CA SER A 33 -25.78 -1.86 17.34
C SER A 33 -25.18 -0.95 16.27
N ALA A 34 -25.50 0.34 16.31
CA ALA A 34 -24.83 1.31 15.46
C ALA A 34 -23.32 1.30 15.73
N PRO A 35 -22.47 1.13 14.70
CA PRO A 35 -21.03 1.16 14.88
C PRO A 35 -20.57 2.57 15.30
N ILE A 36 -19.57 2.64 16.16
CA ILE A 36 -18.94 3.91 16.52
C ILE A 36 -17.97 4.31 15.41
N SER A 37 -18.15 5.49 14.86
CA SER A 37 -17.27 6.06 13.83
C SER A 37 -15.99 6.62 14.45
N ILE A 38 -14.83 6.08 14.10
CA ILE A 38 -13.53 6.60 14.51
C ILE A 38 -13.38 8.06 14.10
N GLN A 39 -13.82 8.42 12.89
CA GLN A 39 -13.77 9.78 12.39
C GLN A 39 -14.59 10.75 13.25
N GLU A 40 -15.81 10.36 13.62
CA GLU A 40 -16.68 11.20 14.47
C GLU A 40 -16.10 11.39 15.87
N VAL A 41 -15.51 10.34 16.45
CA VAL A 41 -14.80 10.42 17.73
C VAL A 41 -13.63 11.41 17.65
N LEU A 42 -12.79 11.29 16.63
CA LEU A 42 -11.65 12.21 16.42
C LEU A 42 -12.13 13.66 16.22
N SER A 43 -13.21 13.85 15.45
CA SER A 43 -13.80 15.19 15.25
C SER A 43 -14.34 15.78 16.55
N ALA A 44 -15.00 14.97 17.39
CA ALA A 44 -15.51 15.38 18.69
C ALA A 44 -14.38 15.76 19.67
N LEU A 45 -13.19 15.15 19.53
CA LEU A 45 -11.98 15.49 20.27
C LEU A 45 -11.26 16.73 19.72
N GLY A 46 -11.78 17.36 18.67
CA GLY A 46 -11.24 18.60 18.12
C GLY A 46 -10.21 18.42 16.99
N VAL A 47 -10.02 17.19 16.49
CA VAL A 47 -9.17 16.95 15.32
C VAL A 47 -9.84 17.50 14.07
N LYS A 48 -9.24 18.50 13.43
CA LYS A 48 -9.82 19.24 12.30
C LYS A 48 -9.51 18.61 10.95
N LYS A 49 -8.29 18.14 10.75
CA LYS A 49 -7.83 17.49 9.51
C LYS A 49 -7.84 15.99 9.72
N ILE A 50 -8.76 15.31 9.04
CA ILE A 50 -8.86 13.85 9.07
C ILE A 50 -8.86 13.35 7.62
N THR A 51 -7.87 12.54 7.27
CA THR A 51 -7.76 11.88 5.96
C THR A 51 -8.00 10.39 6.09
N LYS A 52 -8.49 9.76 5.03
CA LYS A 52 -8.72 8.31 4.96
C LYS A 52 -8.08 7.72 3.72
N ALA A 53 -7.47 6.54 3.87
CA ALA A 53 -6.93 5.81 2.73
C ALA A 53 -6.92 4.31 2.99
N ASN A 54 -6.94 3.52 1.91
CA ASN A 54 -6.60 2.11 2.01
C ASN A 54 -5.07 1.96 1.89
N PRO A 55 -4.37 1.43 2.91
CA PRO A 55 -2.92 1.34 2.93
C PRO A 55 -2.34 0.37 1.88
N LEU A 56 -3.19 -0.45 1.25
CA LEU A 56 -2.78 -1.34 0.16
C LEU A 56 -2.61 -0.62 -1.18
N PHE A 57 -2.94 0.67 -1.26
CA PHE A 57 -2.66 1.55 -2.40
C PHE A 57 -1.62 2.58 -1.98
N ALA A 58 -0.35 2.25 -2.21
CA ALA A 58 0.79 2.98 -1.65
C ALA A 58 0.76 4.50 -1.94
N ASP A 59 0.40 4.91 -3.16
CA ASP A 59 0.36 6.32 -3.53
C ASP A 59 -0.69 7.09 -2.74
N LYS A 60 -1.90 6.53 -2.62
CA LYS A 60 -3.00 7.13 -1.85
C LYS A 60 -2.71 7.16 -0.36
N ALA A 61 -2.05 6.12 0.15
CA ALA A 61 -1.63 6.09 1.54
C ALA A 61 -0.59 7.17 1.86
N ILE A 62 0.39 7.38 0.97
CA ILE A 62 1.41 8.43 1.11
C ILE A 62 0.79 9.82 1.00
N GLU A 63 -0.11 10.04 0.02
CA GLU A 63 -0.83 11.29 -0.16
C GLU A 63 -1.60 11.67 1.11
N ALA A 64 -2.42 10.75 1.64
CA ALA A 64 -3.19 10.95 2.86
C ALA A 64 -2.31 11.25 4.08
N ALA A 65 -1.17 10.56 4.22
CA ALA A 65 -0.23 10.84 5.29
C ALA A 65 0.39 12.24 5.18
N ARG A 66 0.82 12.64 3.98
CA ARG A 66 1.38 13.98 3.74
C ARG A 66 0.39 15.07 4.06
N GLU A 67 -0.84 14.97 3.57
CA GLU A 67 -1.89 15.94 3.88
C GLU A 67 -2.15 16.10 5.39
N ALA A 68 -2.04 15.00 6.16
CA ALA A 68 -2.22 15.08 7.60
C ALA A 68 -0.99 15.68 8.30
N ILE A 69 0.23 15.33 7.85
CA ILE A 69 1.48 15.82 8.44
C ILE A 69 1.69 17.31 8.15
N ASP A 70 1.35 17.77 6.95
CA ASP A 70 1.54 19.15 6.50
C ASP A 70 0.49 20.11 7.07
N TYR A 71 -0.49 19.61 7.84
CA TYR A 71 -1.53 20.42 8.46
C TYR A 71 -1.05 21.05 9.77
N ASP A 72 -1.23 22.37 9.92
CA ASP A 72 -0.96 23.11 11.16
C ASP A 72 -2.02 22.80 12.22
N GLY A 73 -1.68 22.00 13.21
CA GLY A 73 -2.54 21.59 14.31
C GLY A 73 -2.79 20.08 14.39
N PRO A 74 -3.69 19.66 15.29
CA PRO A 74 -4.01 18.24 15.44
C PRO A 74 -4.66 17.66 14.19
N SER A 75 -4.07 16.62 13.63
CA SER A 75 -4.51 15.92 12.43
C SER A 75 -4.58 14.42 12.63
N ALA A 76 -5.27 13.72 11.75
CA ALA A 76 -5.31 12.27 11.75
C ALA A 76 -5.34 11.67 10.35
N VAL A 77 -4.73 10.51 10.20
CA VAL A 77 -4.91 9.64 9.04
C VAL A 77 -5.49 8.30 9.49
N ILE A 78 -6.59 7.87 8.89
CA ILE A 78 -7.25 6.59 9.17
C ILE A 78 -6.97 5.67 7.98
N TYR A 79 -6.17 4.63 8.22
CA TYR A 79 -5.92 3.58 7.24
C TYR A 79 -6.90 2.45 7.43
N GLU A 80 -7.84 2.32 6.48
CA GLU A 80 -8.91 1.31 6.51
C GLU A 80 -8.57 0.15 5.57
N SER A 81 -8.33 -1.03 6.14
CA SER A 81 -8.17 -2.28 5.37
C SER A 81 -8.50 -3.48 6.23
N PRO A 82 -9.56 -4.23 5.90
CA PRO A 82 -9.96 -5.40 6.68
C PRO A 82 -8.81 -6.41 6.84
N CYS A 83 -8.68 -6.97 8.03
CA CYS A 83 -7.69 -8.01 8.30
C CYS A 83 -7.86 -9.18 7.33
N THR A 84 -6.77 -9.67 6.76
CA THR A 84 -6.79 -10.80 5.83
C THR A 84 -7.36 -12.09 6.43
N LYS A 85 -7.39 -12.21 7.75
CA LYS A 85 -8.01 -13.34 8.46
C LYS A 85 -9.54 -13.29 8.50
N LEU A 86 -10.15 -12.14 8.21
CA LEU A 86 -11.61 -12.00 8.15
C LEU A 86 -12.19 -12.55 6.84
N THR A 87 -11.37 -12.68 5.80
CA THR A 87 -11.83 -13.23 4.51
C THR A 87 -11.40 -14.68 4.35
N LYS A 88 -12.31 -15.53 3.87
CA LYS A 88 -12.01 -16.92 3.46
C LYS A 88 -11.62 -17.01 1.98
N ALA A 89 -11.63 -15.90 1.25
CA ALA A 89 -11.25 -15.88 -0.16
C ALA A 89 -9.78 -16.27 -0.31
N LYS A 90 -9.48 -17.09 -1.32
CA LYS A 90 -8.09 -17.40 -1.65
C LYS A 90 -7.40 -16.13 -2.13
N PRO A 91 -6.20 -15.82 -1.63
CA PRO A 91 -5.47 -14.65 -2.08
C PRO A 91 -5.12 -14.77 -3.57
N PRO A 92 -5.08 -13.66 -4.29
CA PRO A 92 -4.62 -13.65 -5.68
C PRO A 92 -3.16 -14.12 -5.76
N VAL A 93 -2.84 -14.82 -6.84
CA VAL A 93 -1.50 -15.36 -7.07
C VAL A 93 -0.65 -14.35 -7.82
N TYR A 94 0.51 -14.02 -7.27
CA TYR A 94 1.49 -13.15 -7.88
C TYR A 94 2.61 -13.95 -8.51
N PHE A 95 3.15 -13.45 -9.62
CA PHE A 95 4.21 -14.06 -10.40
C PHE A 95 5.35 -13.08 -10.60
N ILE A 96 6.57 -13.59 -10.71
CA ILE A 96 7.73 -12.83 -11.12
C ILE A 96 7.96 -13.09 -12.61
N ALA A 97 7.93 -12.03 -13.41
CA ALA A 97 8.25 -12.07 -14.83
C ALA A 97 9.77 -11.99 -15.07
N ASN A 98 10.20 -12.36 -16.27
CA ASN A 98 11.61 -12.27 -16.69
C ASN A 98 12.18 -10.83 -16.70
N ALA A 99 11.32 -9.83 -16.54
CA ALA A 99 11.72 -8.44 -16.39
C ALA A 99 12.33 -8.09 -15.01
N CYS A 100 12.47 -9.06 -14.08
CA CYS A 100 13.06 -8.81 -12.78
C CYS A 100 14.53 -8.46 -12.93
N ALA A 101 14.89 -7.20 -12.59
CA ALA A 101 16.26 -6.69 -12.65
C ALA A 101 17.11 -7.04 -11.42
N GLY A 102 16.59 -7.82 -10.46
CA GLY A 102 17.31 -8.22 -9.25
C GLY A 102 17.65 -7.05 -8.30
N CYS A 103 17.01 -5.89 -8.42
CA CYS A 103 17.34 -4.69 -7.65
C CYS A 103 16.96 -4.79 -6.15
N ARG A 104 16.21 -5.81 -5.73
CA ARG A 104 15.76 -6.09 -4.36
C ARG A 104 14.92 -4.99 -3.70
N LYS A 105 14.56 -3.91 -4.39
CA LYS A 105 13.80 -2.79 -3.82
C LYS A 105 12.47 -3.22 -3.18
N CYS A 106 11.75 -4.16 -3.81
CA CYS A 106 10.51 -4.71 -3.25
C CYS A 106 10.71 -5.42 -1.90
N VAL A 107 11.86 -6.06 -1.67
CA VAL A 107 12.20 -6.71 -0.40
C VAL A 107 12.55 -5.68 0.66
N THR A 108 13.47 -4.76 0.34
CA THR A 108 14.02 -3.79 1.31
C THR A 108 13.01 -2.73 1.72
N THR A 109 12.13 -2.29 0.79
CA THR A 109 11.14 -1.24 1.07
C THR A 109 9.93 -1.76 1.83
N ILE A 110 9.44 -2.98 1.50
CA ILE A 110 8.21 -3.52 2.11
C ILE A 110 8.51 -4.34 3.35
N GLY A 111 9.65 -5.03 3.42
CA GLY A 111 9.95 -5.99 4.47
C GLY A 111 8.99 -7.18 4.49
N CYS A 112 8.42 -7.56 3.35
CA CYS A 112 7.40 -8.60 3.27
C CYS A 112 8.01 -9.99 3.49
N PRO A 113 7.52 -10.77 4.48
CA PRO A 113 8.06 -12.11 4.76
C PRO A 113 7.82 -13.12 3.63
N ALA A 114 6.89 -12.84 2.71
CA ALA A 114 6.64 -13.68 1.55
C ALA A 114 7.62 -13.43 0.39
N LEU A 115 8.41 -12.35 0.42
CA LEU A 115 9.39 -12.03 -0.61
C LEU A 115 10.78 -12.51 -0.18
N GLY A 116 11.40 -13.32 -1.02
CA GLY A 116 12.78 -13.80 -0.83
C GLY A 116 13.67 -13.48 -2.03
N TRP A 117 14.95 -13.69 -1.86
CA TRP A 117 15.95 -13.63 -2.91
C TRP A 117 16.42 -15.01 -3.29
N SER A 118 16.54 -15.28 -4.58
CA SER A 118 17.13 -16.51 -5.13
C SER A 118 18.51 -16.22 -5.67
N GLU A 119 19.55 -16.81 -5.09
CA GLU A 119 20.93 -16.69 -5.58
C GLU A 119 21.11 -17.40 -6.92
N VAL A 120 20.40 -18.51 -7.14
CA VAL A 120 20.48 -19.31 -8.37
C VAL A 120 19.87 -18.55 -9.55
N GLY A 121 18.70 -17.93 -9.34
CA GLY A 121 17.98 -17.22 -10.40
C GLY A 121 18.30 -15.73 -10.47
N HIS A 122 19.12 -15.19 -9.57
CA HIS A 122 19.38 -13.75 -9.41
C HIS A 122 18.11 -12.91 -9.50
N SER A 123 17.03 -13.40 -8.87
CA SER A 123 15.70 -12.82 -8.94
C SER A 123 14.96 -12.94 -7.61
N ILE A 124 13.88 -12.18 -7.48
CA ILE A 124 12.97 -12.29 -6.34
C ILE A 124 12.12 -13.54 -6.50
N VAL A 125 11.83 -14.19 -5.38
CA VAL A 125 10.87 -15.30 -5.30
C VAL A 125 9.73 -14.94 -4.34
N ILE A 126 8.55 -15.48 -4.60
CA ILE A 126 7.36 -15.28 -3.76
C ILE A 126 7.00 -16.61 -3.11
N ASN A 127 7.08 -16.65 -1.77
CA ASN A 127 6.56 -17.76 -1.00
C ASN A 127 5.03 -17.69 -0.97
N ARG A 128 4.37 -18.56 -1.72
CA ARG A 128 2.91 -18.58 -1.86
C ARG A 128 2.16 -18.95 -0.57
N ALA A 129 2.78 -19.71 0.31
CA ALA A 129 2.19 -20.08 1.58
C ALA A 129 2.11 -18.89 2.55
N MET A 130 3.02 -17.92 2.41
CA MET A 130 3.07 -16.71 3.24
C MET A 130 2.40 -15.51 2.57
N CYS A 131 2.17 -15.56 1.25
CA CYS A 131 1.63 -14.44 0.49
C CYS A 131 0.13 -14.26 0.75
N VAL A 132 -0.27 -13.13 1.32
CA VAL A 132 -1.68 -12.77 1.56
C VAL A 132 -2.33 -12.05 0.37
N GLY A 133 -1.62 -11.85 -0.72
CA GLY A 133 -2.18 -11.25 -1.94
C GLY A 133 -2.45 -9.75 -1.85
N CYS A 134 -1.80 -9.01 -0.97
CA CYS A 134 -2.05 -7.57 -0.76
C CYS A 134 -1.64 -6.69 -1.95
N GLY A 135 -0.67 -7.11 -2.76
CA GLY A 135 -0.25 -6.42 -3.98
C GLY A 135 0.72 -5.25 -3.82
N LEU A 136 1.11 -4.87 -2.60
CA LEU A 136 2.07 -3.77 -2.38
C LEU A 136 3.38 -3.94 -3.17
N CYS A 137 3.82 -5.18 -3.35
CA CYS A 137 5.03 -5.46 -4.11
C CYS A 137 4.91 -5.12 -5.61
N THR A 138 3.71 -5.13 -6.18
CA THR A 138 3.50 -4.71 -7.57
C THR A 138 3.68 -3.22 -7.73
N ASP A 139 3.22 -2.44 -6.76
CA ASP A 139 3.27 -0.98 -6.79
C ASP A 139 4.70 -0.47 -6.57
N ILE A 140 5.50 -1.18 -5.76
CA ILE A 140 6.91 -0.83 -5.50
C ILE A 140 7.85 -1.29 -6.63
N CYS A 141 7.47 -2.32 -7.40
CA CYS A 141 8.33 -2.83 -8.47
C CYS A 141 8.39 -1.86 -9.66
N GLU A 142 9.45 -1.09 -9.79
CA GLU A 142 9.65 -0.12 -10.87
C GLU A 142 9.69 -0.77 -12.26
N TYR A 143 10.13 -2.02 -12.34
CA TYR A 143 10.24 -2.77 -13.60
C TYR A 143 8.95 -3.49 -14.01
N GLY A 144 7.89 -3.43 -13.20
CA GLY A 144 6.66 -4.16 -13.47
C GLY A 144 6.83 -5.68 -13.49
N ALA A 145 7.92 -6.19 -12.90
CA ALA A 145 8.23 -7.62 -12.92
C ALA A 145 7.33 -8.45 -12.01
N ILE A 146 6.65 -7.83 -11.04
CA ILE A 146 5.69 -8.52 -10.16
C ILE A 146 4.29 -8.26 -10.70
N THR A 147 3.61 -9.30 -11.13
CA THR A 147 2.31 -9.21 -11.79
C THR A 147 1.27 -10.10 -11.13
N CYS A 148 0.01 -9.71 -11.23
CA CYS A 148 -1.14 -10.48 -10.80
C CYS A 148 -2.27 -10.32 -11.82
N PRO A 149 -2.88 -11.41 -12.32
CA PRO A 149 -3.94 -11.33 -13.33
C PRO A 149 -5.19 -10.58 -12.86
N THR A 150 -5.45 -10.58 -11.54
CA THR A 150 -6.65 -10.00 -10.94
C THR A 150 -6.43 -8.58 -10.41
N ARG A 151 -5.19 -8.10 -10.40
CA ARG A 151 -4.85 -6.74 -9.94
C ARG A 151 -4.06 -6.01 -11.00
N LYS A 152 -4.64 -4.94 -11.54
CA LYS A 152 -3.90 -4.02 -12.42
C LYS A 152 -2.91 -3.20 -11.59
N ARG A 153 -1.74 -2.96 -12.15
CA ARG A 153 -0.73 -2.09 -11.58
C ARG A 153 -1.21 -0.64 -11.61
N VAL A 154 -0.95 0.11 -10.55
CA VAL A 154 -1.34 1.53 -10.45
C VAL A 154 -0.32 2.44 -11.14
N ARG A 155 0.96 2.06 -11.13
CA ARG A 155 2.04 2.84 -11.73
C ARG A 155 2.53 2.24 -13.04
N PRO A 156 2.86 3.05 -14.07
CA PRO A 156 3.52 2.55 -15.27
C PRO A 156 4.87 1.91 -14.92
N ALA A 157 5.26 0.88 -15.67
CA ALA A 157 6.56 0.27 -15.50
C ALA A 157 7.64 1.21 -16.06
N LEU A 158 8.75 1.34 -15.32
CA LEU A 158 9.92 1.99 -15.87
C LEU A 158 10.50 1.16 -17.03
N PRO A 159 11.05 1.81 -18.05
CA PRO A 159 11.69 1.10 -19.15
C PRO A 159 12.84 0.21 -18.66
N PRO A 160 13.19 -0.86 -19.36
CA PRO A 160 14.31 -1.73 -19.03
C PRO A 160 15.60 -0.93 -18.79
N ARG A 161 16.44 -1.41 -17.89
CA ARG A 161 17.69 -0.73 -17.51
C ARG A 161 18.58 -0.37 -18.71
N SER A 162 18.55 -1.17 -19.77
CA SER A 162 19.24 -0.93 -21.04
C SER A 162 18.72 0.27 -21.83
N GLN A 163 17.50 0.73 -21.57
CA GLN A 163 16.87 1.87 -22.24
C GLN A 163 16.91 3.15 -21.39
N ARG A 164 17.39 3.07 -20.14
CA ARG A 164 17.59 4.26 -19.33
C ARG A 164 18.86 4.95 -19.78
N LEU A 165 18.71 6.10 -20.40
CA LEU A 165 19.84 7.01 -20.61
C LEU A 165 20.45 7.28 -19.24
N HIS A 166 21.74 7.01 -19.09
CA HIS A 166 22.49 7.43 -17.93
C HIS A 166 22.38 8.96 -17.86
N ALA A 167 21.78 9.47 -16.79
CA ALA A 167 21.99 10.86 -16.47
C ALA A 167 23.50 11.03 -16.25
N GLU A 168 24.12 11.95 -16.96
CA GLU A 168 25.57 12.18 -16.95
C GLU A 168 26.11 12.57 -15.57
N ASP A 169 25.24 12.80 -14.60
CA ASP A 169 25.53 13.20 -13.22
C ASP A 169 25.58 12.07 -12.20
N GLY A 170 25.41 10.80 -12.62
CA GLY A 170 25.44 9.65 -11.70
C GLY A 170 24.31 9.58 -10.66
N SER A 171 23.33 10.47 -10.73
CA SER A 171 22.15 10.42 -9.85
C SER A 171 21.25 9.25 -10.23
N LEU A 172 20.90 8.43 -9.23
CA LEU A 172 19.84 7.44 -9.36
C LEU A 172 18.55 8.17 -9.77
N SER A 173 17.97 7.82 -10.91
CA SER A 173 16.75 8.41 -11.46
C SER A 173 15.70 8.61 -10.35
N ARG A 174 15.43 9.86 -10.02
CA ARG A 174 14.33 10.25 -9.13
C ARG A 174 13.00 9.73 -9.67
N PHE A 175 12.06 9.48 -8.80
CA PHE A 175 10.70 9.21 -9.22
C PHE A 175 10.20 10.42 -10.06
N PRO A 176 9.54 10.17 -11.21
CA PRO A 176 8.95 11.24 -11.98
C PRO A 176 7.93 12.00 -11.12
N THR A 177 7.92 13.32 -11.26
CA THR A 177 6.94 14.18 -10.61
C THR A 177 5.54 13.92 -11.19
N PRO A 178 4.46 14.31 -10.50
CA PRO A 178 3.10 14.18 -11.03
C PRO A 178 2.91 14.88 -12.40
N GLN A 179 3.67 15.94 -12.68
CA GLN A 179 3.65 16.64 -13.97
C GLN A 179 4.32 15.82 -15.08
N GLU A 180 5.47 15.22 -14.80
CA GLU A 180 6.17 14.32 -15.74
C GLU A 180 5.34 13.05 -16.03
N LEU A 181 4.53 12.58 -15.08
CA LEU A 181 3.60 11.45 -15.28
C LEU A 181 2.43 11.84 -16.20
N ALA A 182 1.90 13.05 -16.08
CA ALA A 182 0.82 13.55 -16.91
C ALA A 182 1.26 13.72 -18.38
N GLU A 183 2.50 14.12 -18.63
CA GLU A 183 3.08 14.23 -19.99
C GLU A 183 3.26 12.85 -20.66
N ILE A 184 3.55 11.80 -19.86
CA ILE A 184 3.68 10.42 -20.36
C ILE A 184 2.30 9.83 -20.71
N GLU A 185 1.25 10.19 -19.98
CA GLU A 185 -0.12 9.71 -20.21
C GLU A 185 -0.83 10.46 -21.35
N GLY A 186 -0.41 11.69 -21.68
CA GLY A 186 -0.98 12.52 -22.74
C GLY A 186 -0.42 12.25 -24.14
N GLY A 187 0.55 11.35 -24.31
CA GLY A 187 1.28 11.12 -25.55
C GLY A 187 0.85 9.90 -26.39
N SER A 188 -0.33 9.33 -26.17
CA SER A 188 -0.82 8.19 -26.95
C SER A 188 -2.16 8.46 -27.63
N ASP A 189 -2.19 9.46 -28.52
CA ASP A 189 -3.20 9.57 -29.59
C ASP A 189 -2.48 10.13 -30.82
N ASP A 190 -1.90 9.21 -31.63
CA ASP A 190 -1.76 9.29 -33.09
C ASP A 190 -1.46 7.91 -33.68
#